data_c8395ead50a478ee0818db531ed4c3d5
#
_entry.id   c8395ead50a478ee0818db531ed4c3d5
#
_cell.length_a   1.000
_cell.length_b   1.000
_cell.length_c   1.000
_cell.angle_alpha   90.00
_cell.angle_beta   90.00
_cell.angle_gamma   90.00
#
_symmetry.space_group_name_H-M   'P 1'
#
loop_
_entity.id
_entity.type
_entity.pdbx_description
1 polymer ?
#
loop_
_entity_poly.entity_id
_entity_poly.type
_entity_poly.pdbx_seq_one_letter_code
_entity_poly.pdbx_strand_id
1 'polypeptide(L)'
;MAKHFKHDKVIRNYDGIDREESTVGLMFLRIFIVLVIILFIMGASGLFIYNLQRETQNDVQSAAPTVDKGAFYQKYDTDVEDKLLEYCNNSAPLSDYDNVDLVDYNEDVKVSELMKQSLDRMIEDAAKDGIRIEVVRGYMSYEECNALNKKYRLEFENEGYSSAEAEVRAAAVFPSGSSNEFRTGMLVKLSPEDSSKFALSDAYAWLYKNGINYGFINRYTEDKFDYTGINEDLTVYRFVGTENAQKMRSFGMCLEEYANYKSSR
;
A
#
# COMPACT_ATOMS: atom_id res chain seq x y z
N MET A 1 91.90 8.30 -51.18
CA MET A 1 90.52 7.88 -51.29
C MET A 1 89.92 7.79 -49.86
N ALA A 2 89.23 8.88 -49.46
CA ALA A 2 88.58 8.93 -48.15
C ALA A 2 87.08 8.72 -48.35
N LYS A 3 86.51 7.69 -47.75
CA LYS A 3 85.09 7.45 -47.75
C LYS A 3 84.49 8.24 -46.57
N HIS A 4 83.63 9.20 -46.90
CA HIS A 4 82.77 9.90 -45.93
C HIS A 4 81.69 8.93 -45.42
N PHE A 5 81.67 8.67 -44.14
CA PHE A 5 80.50 8.05 -43.43
C PHE A 5 79.61 9.22 -43.02
N LYS A 6 78.40 9.26 -43.61
CA LYS A 6 77.30 10.11 -43.10
C LYS A 6 76.66 9.42 -41.88
N HIS A 7 76.77 10.08 -40.76
CA HIS A 7 75.95 9.73 -39.60
C HIS A 7 74.55 10.26 -39.82
N ASP A 8 73.61 9.39 -40.14
CA ASP A 8 72.17 9.71 -40.02
C ASP A 8 71.80 9.74 -38.52
N LYS A 9 71.51 10.93 -38.03
CA LYS A 9 70.89 11.13 -36.73
C LYS A 9 69.47 10.59 -36.82
N VAL A 10 69.20 9.42 -36.21
CA VAL A 10 67.83 9.01 -35.92
C VAL A 10 67.31 9.93 -34.80
N ILE A 11 66.54 10.92 -35.18
CA ILE A 11 65.75 11.68 -34.24
C ILE A 11 64.60 10.79 -33.84
N ARG A 12 64.69 10.15 -32.69
CA ARG A 12 63.56 9.50 -32.07
C ARG A 12 62.61 10.57 -31.58
N ASN A 13 61.46 10.73 -32.24
CA ASN A 13 60.37 11.50 -31.73
C ASN A 13 59.85 10.83 -30.46
N TYR A 14 60.21 11.37 -29.31
CA TYR A 14 59.76 10.98 -27.99
C TYR A 14 58.31 11.45 -27.69
N ASP A 15 57.69 12.23 -28.61
CA ASP A 15 56.38 12.87 -28.38
C ASP A 15 55.20 11.91 -28.50
N GLY A 16 55.35 10.68 -28.98
CA GLY A 16 54.20 9.75 -29.16
C GLY A 16 53.76 9.02 -27.89
N ILE A 17 54.74 8.67 -27.04
CA ILE A 17 54.45 7.87 -25.83
C ILE A 17 53.83 8.72 -24.74
N ASP A 18 54.31 9.94 -24.54
CA ASP A 18 53.76 10.83 -23.52
C ASP A 18 52.36 11.36 -23.86
N ARG A 19 51.96 11.41 -25.17
CA ARG A 19 50.58 11.77 -25.55
C ARG A 19 49.57 10.66 -25.34
N GLU A 20 49.94 9.41 -25.54
CA GLU A 20 49.00 8.31 -25.29
C GLU A 20 48.75 8.09 -23.80
N GLU A 21 49.77 8.14 -22.95
CA GLU A 21 49.59 8.04 -21.50
C GLU A 21 48.78 9.23 -20.94
N SER A 22 49.00 10.46 -21.44
CA SER A 22 48.24 11.62 -21.00
C SER A 22 46.77 11.58 -21.46
N THR A 23 46.48 11.02 -22.64
CA THR A 23 45.09 10.85 -23.13
C THR A 23 44.35 9.76 -22.41
N VAL A 24 45.01 8.65 -22.06
CA VAL A 24 44.45 7.57 -21.26
C VAL A 24 44.15 8.07 -19.84
N GLY A 25 45.07 8.75 -19.20
CA GLY A 25 44.86 9.38 -17.89
C GLY A 25 43.71 10.38 -17.86
N LEU A 26 43.59 11.23 -18.89
CA LEU A 26 42.47 12.16 -19.04
C LEU A 26 41.12 11.42 -19.27
N MET A 27 41.14 10.30 -19.96
CA MET A 27 39.95 9.48 -20.19
C MET A 27 39.46 8.82 -18.89
N PHE A 28 40.36 8.23 -18.10
CA PHE A 28 40.04 7.71 -16.78
C PHE A 28 39.56 8.80 -15.83
N LEU A 29 40.16 9.98 -15.84
CA LEU A 29 39.71 11.13 -15.03
C LEU A 29 38.30 11.57 -15.42
N ARG A 30 37.96 11.61 -16.72
CA ARG A 30 36.61 11.94 -17.19
C ARG A 30 35.58 10.89 -16.77
N ILE A 31 35.89 9.60 -16.89
CA ILE A 31 35.04 8.52 -16.44
C ILE A 31 34.81 8.60 -14.93
N PHE A 32 35.87 8.86 -14.16
CA PHE A 32 35.78 9.02 -12.71
C PHE A 32 34.89 10.21 -12.33
N ILE A 33 35.04 11.36 -12.99
CA ILE A 33 34.19 12.55 -12.75
C ILE A 33 32.72 12.22 -13.07
N VAL A 34 32.44 11.52 -14.18
CA VAL A 34 31.06 11.13 -14.54
C VAL A 34 30.46 10.19 -13.48
N LEU A 35 31.23 9.21 -13.00
CA LEU A 35 30.78 8.30 -11.94
C LEU A 35 30.50 9.04 -10.63
N VAL A 36 31.35 10.00 -10.26
CA VAL A 36 31.14 10.84 -9.06
C VAL A 36 29.87 11.69 -9.20
N ILE A 37 29.62 12.25 -10.38
CA ILE A 37 28.41 13.03 -10.65
C ILE A 37 27.16 12.13 -10.57
N ILE A 38 27.21 10.93 -11.13
CA ILE A 38 26.10 9.97 -11.06
C ILE A 38 25.82 9.59 -9.59
N LEU A 39 26.85 9.27 -8.80
CA LEU A 39 26.71 8.97 -7.38
C LEU A 39 26.15 10.17 -6.59
N PHE A 40 26.56 11.39 -6.93
CA PHE A 40 26.03 12.59 -6.29
C PHE A 40 24.55 12.83 -6.63
N ILE A 41 24.16 12.63 -7.89
CA ILE A 41 22.77 12.73 -8.33
C ILE A 41 21.91 11.65 -7.66
N MET A 42 22.37 10.40 -7.58
CA MET A 42 21.67 9.31 -6.88
C MET A 42 21.55 9.58 -5.38
N GLY A 43 22.61 10.09 -4.75
CA GLY A 43 22.60 10.48 -3.34
C GLY A 43 21.67 11.66 -3.06
N ALA A 44 21.67 12.68 -3.93
CA ALA A 44 20.78 13.83 -3.81
C ALA A 44 19.31 13.45 -4.04
N SER A 45 19.04 12.56 -4.99
CA SER A 45 17.68 12.04 -5.24
C SER A 45 17.18 11.20 -4.06
N GLY A 46 18.04 10.35 -3.50
CA GLY A 46 17.70 9.55 -2.31
C GLY A 46 17.42 10.44 -1.09
N LEU A 47 18.24 11.48 -0.87
CA LEU A 47 18.02 12.46 0.20
C LEU A 47 16.75 13.28 -0.03
N PHE A 48 16.44 13.64 -1.27
CA PHE A 48 15.23 14.38 -1.62
C PHE A 48 13.97 13.53 -1.40
N ILE A 49 13.98 12.26 -1.84
CA ILE A 49 12.89 11.31 -1.59
C ILE A 49 12.75 11.03 -0.08
N TYR A 50 13.86 10.83 0.63
CA TYR A 50 13.86 10.65 2.08
C TYR A 50 13.30 11.88 2.82
N ASN A 51 13.66 13.10 2.41
CA ASN A 51 13.11 14.32 3.00
C ASN A 51 11.64 14.53 2.67
N LEU A 52 11.19 14.21 1.44
CA LEU A 52 9.77 14.22 1.08
C LEU A 52 8.97 13.20 1.90
N GLN A 53 9.49 11.98 2.08
CA GLN A 53 8.86 10.97 2.94
C GLN A 53 8.87 11.39 4.41
N ARG A 54 9.92 12.07 4.86
CA ARG A 54 10.02 12.59 6.22
C ARG A 54 9.11 13.80 6.45
N GLU A 55 8.95 14.69 5.48
CA GLU A 55 7.99 15.80 5.55
C GLU A 55 6.56 15.28 5.57
N THR A 56 6.21 14.31 4.69
CA THR A 56 4.90 13.66 4.73
C THR A 56 4.67 12.89 6.04
N GLN A 57 5.68 12.22 6.59
CA GLN A 57 5.59 11.58 7.90
C GLN A 57 5.54 12.58 9.05
N ASN A 58 6.27 13.69 8.98
CA ASN A 58 6.26 14.73 10.03
C ASN A 58 4.96 15.55 9.98
N ASP A 59 4.38 15.79 8.82
CA ASP A 59 3.05 16.40 8.69
C ASP A 59 1.95 15.46 9.22
N VAL A 60 2.13 14.14 9.08
CA VAL A 60 1.28 13.12 9.68
C VAL A 60 1.52 12.99 11.19
N GLN A 61 2.76 13.17 11.70
CA GLN A 61 3.10 13.08 13.13
C GLN A 61 2.97 14.40 13.90
N SER A 62 3.12 15.56 13.25
CA SER A 62 2.97 16.85 13.93
C SER A 62 1.51 17.31 14.03
N ALA A 63 0.64 16.77 13.20
CA ALA A 63 -0.79 16.74 13.46
C ALA A 63 -1.10 15.53 14.37
N ALA A 64 -0.64 15.57 15.64
CA ALA A 64 -1.44 14.88 16.66
C ALA A 64 -2.86 15.33 16.41
N PRO A 65 -3.82 14.44 16.09
CA PRO A 65 -5.17 14.86 15.79
C PRO A 65 -5.65 15.60 17.03
N THR A 66 -5.65 16.93 16.96
CA THR A 66 -6.63 17.66 17.71
C THR A 66 -7.90 16.97 17.26
N VAL A 67 -8.51 16.17 18.16
CA VAL A 67 -9.81 15.54 17.96
C VAL A 67 -10.65 16.62 17.38
N ASP A 68 -10.81 16.61 16.06
CA ASP A 68 -11.63 17.58 15.39
C ASP A 68 -13.01 17.31 15.96
N LYS A 69 -13.56 18.32 16.63
CA LYS A 69 -14.89 18.24 17.26
C LYS A 69 -16.02 17.99 16.25
N GLY A 70 -15.67 17.83 14.97
CA GLY A 70 -16.49 17.40 13.86
C GLY A 70 -16.36 15.92 13.50
N ALA A 71 -15.41 15.16 14.06
CA ALA A 71 -15.34 13.73 13.82
C ALA A 71 -16.63 13.06 14.32
N PHE A 72 -17.20 12.21 13.48
CA PHE A 72 -18.38 11.42 13.83
C PHE A 72 -17.97 10.38 14.86
N TYR A 73 -18.04 10.75 16.14
CA TYR A 73 -17.68 9.89 17.26
C TYR A 73 -18.90 9.14 17.75
N GLN A 74 -18.97 7.85 17.47
CA GLN A 74 -19.93 6.94 18.06
C GLN A 74 -19.22 6.13 19.16
N LYS A 75 -19.75 6.22 20.39
CA LYS A 75 -19.28 5.39 21.49
C LYS A 75 -19.98 4.04 21.41
N TYR A 76 -19.20 2.97 21.42
CA TYR A 76 -19.69 1.60 21.45
C TYR A 76 -19.54 1.02 22.86
N ASP A 77 -20.36 0.04 23.20
CA ASP A 77 -20.15 -0.80 24.38
C ASP A 77 -19.03 -1.83 24.10
N THR A 78 -18.58 -2.52 25.14
CA THR A 78 -17.43 -3.45 25.06
C THR A 78 -17.64 -4.58 24.05
N ASP A 79 -18.85 -5.13 23.98
CA ASP A 79 -19.16 -6.26 23.09
C ASP A 79 -19.10 -5.81 21.62
N VAL A 80 -19.52 -4.60 21.33
CA VAL A 80 -19.42 -4.03 19.98
C VAL A 80 -17.97 -3.63 19.67
N GLU A 81 -17.22 -3.08 20.63
CA GLU A 81 -15.80 -2.78 20.44
C GLU A 81 -14.99 -4.02 20.09
N ASP A 82 -15.26 -5.16 20.73
CA ASP A 82 -14.61 -6.43 20.42
C ASP A 82 -14.92 -6.88 19.00
N LYS A 83 -16.18 -6.79 18.56
CA LYS A 83 -16.57 -7.07 17.16
C LYS A 83 -15.88 -6.16 16.14
N LEU A 84 -15.68 -4.87 16.47
CA LEU A 84 -14.99 -3.92 15.58
C LEU A 84 -13.52 -4.31 15.35
N LEU A 85 -12.89 -4.99 16.29
CA LEU A 85 -11.49 -5.44 16.23
C LEU A 85 -11.33 -6.90 15.79
N GLU A 86 -12.43 -7.61 15.61
CA GLU A 86 -12.39 -8.97 15.08
C GLU A 86 -11.93 -8.95 13.63
N TYR A 87 -10.95 -9.79 13.30
CA TYR A 87 -10.43 -9.94 11.95
C TYR A 87 -10.38 -11.40 11.53
N CYS A 88 -10.36 -11.64 10.24
CA CYS A 88 -10.05 -12.96 9.71
C CYS A 88 -9.05 -12.85 8.55
N ASN A 89 -8.23 -13.88 8.47
CA ASN A 89 -7.29 -14.08 7.38
C ASN A 89 -6.95 -15.59 7.29
N ASN A 90 -6.00 -15.96 6.43
CA ASN A 90 -5.61 -17.35 6.25
C ASN A 90 -5.03 -18.01 7.53
N SER A 91 -4.53 -17.24 8.48
CA SER A 91 -3.99 -17.70 9.75
C SER A 91 -5.04 -17.73 10.89
N ALA A 92 -6.11 -16.96 10.73
CA ALA A 92 -7.20 -16.82 11.69
C ALA A 92 -8.55 -16.89 10.95
N PRO A 93 -8.97 -18.10 10.49
CA PRO A 93 -10.23 -18.24 9.76
C PRO A 93 -11.43 -18.07 10.69
N LEU A 94 -12.52 -17.50 10.15
CA LEU A 94 -13.81 -17.41 10.83
C LEU A 94 -14.50 -18.77 10.83
N SER A 95 -14.89 -19.28 12.01
CA SER A 95 -15.54 -20.57 12.12
C SER A 95 -17.03 -20.53 11.79
N ASP A 96 -17.78 -19.50 12.23
CA ASP A 96 -19.23 -19.34 12.00
C ASP A 96 -19.61 -17.85 11.98
N TYR A 97 -19.79 -17.28 10.78
CA TYR A 97 -20.14 -15.85 10.63
C TYR A 97 -21.47 -15.66 9.87
N ASP A 98 -22.48 -16.46 10.24
CA ASP A 98 -23.79 -16.37 9.58
C ASP A 98 -24.77 -15.38 10.26
N ASN A 99 -24.36 -14.70 11.34
CA ASN A 99 -25.20 -13.78 12.11
C ASN A 99 -24.63 -12.34 12.09
N VAL A 100 -24.46 -11.77 10.89
CA VAL A 100 -24.13 -10.35 10.74
C VAL A 100 -25.43 -9.57 10.55
N ASP A 101 -25.66 -8.56 11.38
CA ASP A 101 -26.75 -7.62 11.17
C ASP A 101 -26.45 -6.76 9.95
N LEU A 102 -27.03 -7.16 8.81
CA LEU A 102 -26.82 -6.54 7.50
C LEU A 102 -27.96 -5.59 7.16
N VAL A 103 -27.58 -4.47 6.55
CA VAL A 103 -28.51 -3.50 5.96
C VAL A 103 -28.14 -3.23 4.52
N ASP A 104 -29.12 -2.88 3.69
CA ASP A 104 -28.87 -2.47 2.33
C ASP A 104 -28.20 -1.09 2.31
N TYR A 105 -27.04 -1.00 1.65
CA TYR A 105 -26.38 0.25 1.36
C TYR A 105 -26.94 0.86 0.07
N ASN A 106 -27.06 0.07 -0.96
CA ASN A 106 -27.73 0.36 -2.23
C ASN A 106 -28.38 -0.92 -2.78
N GLU A 107 -28.81 -0.91 -4.05
CA GLU A 107 -29.50 -2.05 -4.69
C GLU A 107 -28.66 -3.34 -4.72
N ASP A 108 -27.32 -3.20 -4.83
CA ASP A 108 -26.39 -4.32 -5.04
C ASP A 108 -25.49 -4.61 -3.82
N VAL A 109 -25.38 -3.69 -2.87
CA VAL A 109 -24.39 -3.75 -1.80
C VAL A 109 -25.07 -3.77 -0.43
N LYS A 110 -24.73 -4.78 0.37
CA LYS A 110 -25.07 -4.85 1.80
C LYS A 110 -23.85 -4.59 2.67
N VAL A 111 -24.08 -4.02 3.83
CA VAL A 111 -23.04 -3.71 4.81
C VAL A 111 -23.55 -4.01 6.23
N SER A 112 -22.63 -4.14 7.18
CA SER A 112 -23.02 -4.23 8.60
C SER A 112 -23.72 -2.95 9.04
N GLU A 113 -24.81 -3.09 9.80
CA GLU A 113 -25.54 -1.98 10.42
C GLU A 113 -24.60 -1.07 11.23
N LEU A 114 -23.59 -1.67 11.88
CA LEU A 114 -22.62 -0.93 12.71
C LEU A 114 -21.84 0.15 11.94
N MET A 115 -21.58 -0.05 10.65
CA MET A 115 -20.80 0.92 9.89
C MET A 115 -21.62 1.83 8.97
N LYS A 116 -22.91 1.49 8.73
CA LYS A 116 -23.75 2.17 7.72
C LYS A 116 -23.75 3.69 7.89
N GLN A 117 -24.00 4.16 9.11
CA GLN A 117 -24.08 5.59 9.38
C GLN A 117 -22.72 6.31 9.17
N SER A 118 -21.63 5.69 9.59
CA SER A 118 -20.28 6.21 9.38
C SER A 118 -19.91 6.24 7.90
N LEU A 119 -20.30 5.20 7.16
CA LEU A 119 -20.06 5.12 5.71
C LEU A 119 -20.84 6.22 4.97
N ASP A 120 -22.12 6.39 5.27
CA ASP A 120 -22.95 7.43 4.67
C ASP A 120 -22.34 8.83 4.88
N ARG A 121 -21.94 9.12 6.12
CA ARG A 121 -21.28 10.38 6.47
C ARG A 121 -19.99 10.61 5.71
N MET A 122 -19.15 9.58 5.63
CA MET A 122 -17.88 9.66 4.90
C MET A 122 -18.10 9.99 3.43
N ILE A 123 -19.05 9.31 2.78
CA ILE A 123 -19.37 9.53 1.36
C ILE A 123 -20.00 10.90 1.13
N GLU A 124 -20.93 11.33 2.00
CA GLU A 124 -21.55 12.66 1.93
C GLU A 124 -20.55 13.80 2.09
N ASP A 125 -19.62 13.68 3.03
CA ASP A 125 -18.64 14.73 3.30
C ASP A 125 -17.56 14.76 2.19
N ALA A 126 -17.16 13.62 1.65
CA ALA A 126 -16.33 13.57 0.45
C ALA A 126 -17.01 14.28 -0.73
N ALA A 127 -18.31 14.05 -0.93
CA ALA A 127 -19.06 14.70 -2.01
C ALA A 127 -19.16 16.22 -1.83
N LYS A 128 -19.27 16.72 -0.59
CA LYS A 128 -19.22 18.18 -0.29
C LYS A 128 -17.87 18.80 -0.64
N ASP A 129 -16.80 18.01 -0.51
CA ASP A 129 -15.44 18.42 -0.90
C ASP A 129 -15.20 18.22 -2.42
N GLY A 130 -16.22 17.84 -3.19
CA GLY A 130 -16.13 17.61 -4.63
C GLY A 130 -15.51 16.26 -5.01
N ILE A 131 -15.35 15.36 -4.05
CA ILE A 131 -14.74 14.05 -4.25
C ILE A 131 -15.83 12.98 -4.42
N ARG A 132 -15.83 12.32 -5.59
CA ARG A 132 -16.76 11.23 -5.85
C ARG A 132 -16.15 9.90 -5.42
N ILE A 133 -16.81 9.23 -4.49
CA ILE A 133 -16.45 7.89 -3.99
C ILE A 133 -17.68 7.00 -4.16
N GLU A 134 -17.48 5.84 -4.77
CA GLU A 134 -18.52 4.83 -4.96
C GLU A 134 -18.20 3.59 -4.12
N VAL A 135 -19.21 3.00 -3.51
CA VAL A 135 -19.10 1.71 -2.82
C VAL A 135 -19.45 0.62 -3.82
N VAL A 136 -18.44 -0.11 -4.27
CA VAL A 136 -18.59 -1.12 -5.33
C VAL A 136 -18.74 -2.54 -4.78
N ARG A 137 -18.41 -2.75 -3.51
CA ARG A 137 -18.58 -4.04 -2.82
C ARG A 137 -18.71 -3.83 -1.31
N GLY A 138 -19.53 -4.63 -0.67
CA GLY A 138 -19.67 -4.73 0.77
C GLY A 138 -19.66 -6.20 1.19
N TYR A 139 -20.60 -6.61 2.05
CA TYR A 139 -20.75 -8.00 2.49
C TYR A 139 -20.77 -8.99 1.31
N MET A 140 -20.10 -10.12 1.52
CA MET A 140 -20.16 -11.26 0.62
C MET A 140 -20.41 -12.53 1.45
N SER A 141 -21.27 -13.42 0.94
CA SER A 141 -21.50 -14.74 1.53
C SER A 141 -20.26 -15.64 1.39
N TYR A 142 -20.25 -16.74 2.13
CA TYR A 142 -19.22 -17.76 2.02
C TYR A 142 -19.07 -18.28 0.59
N GLU A 143 -20.20 -18.55 -0.07
CA GLU A 143 -20.27 -19.07 -1.42
C GLU A 143 -19.73 -18.06 -2.45
N GLU A 144 -20.10 -16.79 -2.33
CA GLU A 144 -19.61 -15.73 -3.20
C GLU A 144 -18.10 -15.54 -3.06
N CYS A 145 -17.59 -15.56 -1.83
CA CYS A 145 -16.15 -15.48 -1.59
C CYS A 145 -15.41 -16.65 -2.21
N ASN A 146 -15.93 -17.89 -2.05
CA ASN A 146 -15.32 -19.08 -2.66
C ASN A 146 -15.38 -19.05 -4.18
N ALA A 147 -16.49 -18.57 -4.76
CA ALA A 147 -16.62 -18.44 -6.20
C ALA A 147 -15.59 -17.46 -6.79
N LEU A 148 -15.38 -16.32 -6.14
CA LEU A 148 -14.40 -15.34 -6.58
C LEU A 148 -12.95 -15.82 -6.35
N ASN A 149 -12.63 -16.44 -5.23
CA ASN A 149 -11.32 -17.06 -4.99
C ASN A 149 -11.00 -18.12 -6.06
N LYS A 150 -11.99 -18.99 -6.37
CA LYS A 150 -11.85 -20.01 -7.44
C LYS A 150 -11.58 -19.35 -8.80
N LYS A 151 -12.21 -18.23 -9.11
CA LYS A 151 -11.96 -17.49 -10.35
C LYS A 151 -10.49 -17.07 -10.43
N TYR A 152 -9.94 -16.42 -9.39
CA TYR A 152 -8.52 -16.05 -9.35
C TYR A 152 -7.60 -17.25 -9.46
N ARG A 153 -7.90 -18.36 -8.78
CA ARG A 153 -7.10 -19.58 -8.89
C ARG A 153 -7.06 -20.08 -10.33
N LEU A 154 -8.18 -20.13 -11.03
CA LEU A 154 -8.23 -20.55 -12.43
C LEU A 154 -7.48 -19.58 -13.35
N GLU A 155 -7.50 -18.28 -13.08
CA GLU A 155 -6.71 -17.29 -13.82
C GLU A 155 -5.21 -17.57 -13.69
N PHE A 156 -4.71 -17.83 -12.48
CA PHE A 156 -3.31 -18.20 -12.27
C PHE A 156 -2.94 -19.56 -12.89
N GLU A 157 -3.82 -20.56 -12.83
CA GLU A 157 -3.61 -21.83 -13.53
C GLU A 157 -3.49 -21.62 -15.05
N ASN A 158 -4.30 -20.75 -15.64
CA ASN A 158 -4.25 -20.38 -17.05
C ASN A 158 -2.97 -19.59 -17.43
N GLU A 159 -2.38 -18.87 -16.48
CA GLU A 159 -1.08 -18.22 -16.62
C GLU A 159 0.10 -19.21 -16.53
N GLY A 160 -0.16 -20.49 -16.20
CA GLY A 160 0.82 -21.56 -16.19
C GLY A 160 1.37 -21.90 -14.79
N TYR A 161 0.82 -21.39 -13.73
CA TYR A 161 1.17 -21.80 -12.37
C TYR A 161 0.60 -23.19 -12.06
N SER A 162 1.30 -23.97 -11.24
CA SER A 162 0.75 -25.21 -10.70
C SER A 162 -0.49 -24.94 -9.84
N SER A 163 -1.40 -25.92 -9.68
CA SER A 163 -2.61 -25.74 -8.84
C SER A 163 -2.27 -25.31 -7.41
N ALA A 164 -1.19 -25.80 -6.83
CA ALA A 164 -0.76 -25.41 -5.48
C ALA A 164 -0.27 -23.94 -5.44
N GLU A 165 0.51 -23.49 -6.41
CA GLU A 165 0.94 -22.10 -6.52
C GLU A 165 -0.23 -21.16 -6.81
N ALA A 166 -1.16 -21.57 -7.70
CA ALA A 166 -2.35 -20.83 -8.03
C ALA A 166 -3.25 -20.64 -6.81
N GLU A 167 -3.39 -21.67 -5.95
CA GLU A 167 -4.15 -21.58 -4.70
C GLU A 167 -3.56 -20.55 -3.75
N VAL A 168 -2.24 -20.57 -3.52
CA VAL A 168 -1.53 -19.60 -2.66
C VAL A 168 -1.67 -18.17 -3.21
N ARG A 169 -1.50 -18.00 -4.51
CA ARG A 169 -1.63 -16.69 -5.16
C ARG A 169 -3.05 -16.14 -5.11
N ALA A 170 -4.03 -16.99 -5.36
CA ALA A 170 -5.44 -16.62 -5.27
C ALA A 170 -5.82 -16.21 -3.84
N ALA A 171 -5.33 -16.93 -2.81
CA ALA A 171 -5.56 -16.59 -1.42
C ALA A 171 -4.94 -15.24 -1.03
N ALA A 172 -3.80 -14.87 -1.62
CA ALA A 172 -3.17 -13.58 -1.38
C ALA A 172 -3.88 -12.41 -2.11
N VAL A 173 -4.61 -12.67 -3.19
CA VAL A 173 -5.42 -11.66 -3.89
C VAL A 173 -6.82 -11.54 -3.26
N PHE A 174 -7.47 -12.67 -3.03
CA PHE A 174 -8.82 -12.74 -2.49
C PHE A 174 -9.01 -14.09 -1.76
N PRO A 175 -8.99 -14.11 -0.43
CA PRO A 175 -9.12 -15.34 0.35
C PRO A 175 -10.43 -16.10 0.09
N SER A 176 -10.45 -17.39 0.40
CA SER A 176 -11.65 -18.20 0.39
C SER A 176 -12.63 -17.77 1.50
N GLY A 177 -13.86 -18.26 1.45
CA GLY A 177 -14.92 -17.83 2.37
C GLY A 177 -14.58 -17.97 3.85
N SER A 178 -13.83 -19.01 4.27
CA SER A 178 -13.42 -19.17 5.67
C SER A 178 -12.46 -18.09 6.17
N SER A 179 -11.70 -17.48 5.27
CA SER A 179 -10.64 -16.50 5.58
C SER A 179 -10.93 -15.12 5.02
N ASN A 180 -12.14 -14.90 4.50
CA ASN A 180 -12.50 -13.66 3.83
C ASN A 180 -13.24 -12.69 4.74
N GLU A 181 -12.63 -11.54 5.00
CA GLU A 181 -13.16 -10.56 5.93
C GLU A 181 -14.38 -9.79 5.39
N PHE A 182 -14.68 -9.84 4.08
CA PHE A 182 -15.94 -9.31 3.52
C PHE A 182 -17.19 -10.00 4.14
N ARG A 183 -17.06 -11.21 4.68
CA ARG A 183 -18.13 -11.90 5.41
C ARG A 183 -18.54 -11.20 6.70
N THR A 184 -17.71 -10.34 7.25
CA THR A 184 -18.05 -9.56 8.46
C THR A 184 -19.02 -8.42 8.16
N GLY A 185 -19.22 -8.07 6.89
CA GLY A 185 -19.97 -6.89 6.49
C GLY A 185 -19.33 -5.57 6.89
N MET A 186 -18.11 -5.57 7.47
CA MET A 186 -17.40 -4.37 7.92
C MET A 186 -16.30 -3.92 6.96
N LEU A 187 -16.13 -4.62 5.82
CA LEU A 187 -15.29 -4.19 4.71
C LEU A 187 -16.13 -3.59 3.60
N VAL A 188 -15.55 -2.58 2.96
CA VAL A 188 -16.07 -2.04 1.70
C VAL A 188 -14.93 -1.90 0.70
N LYS A 189 -15.23 -2.15 -0.58
CA LYS A 189 -14.38 -1.75 -1.69
C LYS A 189 -14.94 -0.45 -2.27
N LEU A 190 -14.07 0.55 -2.36
CA LEU A 190 -14.44 1.92 -2.71
C LEU A 190 -13.88 2.33 -4.08
N SER A 191 -14.69 3.03 -4.87
CA SER A 191 -14.33 3.60 -6.18
C SER A 191 -13.67 2.59 -7.12
N PRO A 192 -12.94 2.95 -8.19
CA PRO A 192 -12.67 2.00 -9.25
C PRO A 192 -12.13 0.66 -8.75
N GLU A 193 -12.42 -0.41 -9.46
CA GLU A 193 -11.91 -1.75 -9.14
C GLU A 193 -10.38 -1.88 -9.38
N ASP A 194 -9.80 -0.99 -10.20
CA ASP A 194 -8.36 -0.96 -10.47
C ASP A 194 -7.61 -0.12 -9.42
N SER A 195 -7.02 -0.79 -8.44
CA SER A 195 -6.26 -0.17 -7.36
C SER A 195 -5.03 0.60 -7.85
N SER A 196 -4.43 0.22 -8.98
CA SER A 196 -3.24 0.88 -9.52
C SER A 196 -3.48 2.32 -9.94
N LYS A 197 -4.70 2.62 -10.42
CA LYS A 197 -5.13 3.97 -10.76
C LYS A 197 -5.68 4.73 -9.55
N PHE A 198 -6.28 4.01 -8.61
CA PHE A 198 -6.87 4.58 -7.41
C PHE A 198 -5.84 5.29 -6.53
N ALA A 199 -4.66 4.71 -6.36
CA ALA A 199 -3.57 5.28 -5.57
C ALA A 199 -3.16 6.72 -5.96
N LEU A 200 -3.41 7.12 -7.21
CA LEU A 200 -3.09 8.45 -7.73
C LEU A 200 -4.31 9.38 -7.78
N SER A 201 -5.46 8.95 -7.26
CA SER A 201 -6.71 9.71 -7.33
C SER A 201 -6.89 10.65 -6.14
N ASP A 202 -7.61 11.75 -6.37
CA ASP A 202 -8.05 12.65 -5.30
C ASP A 202 -8.93 11.91 -4.27
N ALA A 203 -9.66 10.88 -4.69
CA ALA A 203 -10.47 10.04 -3.82
C ALA A 203 -9.59 9.30 -2.80
N TYR A 204 -8.48 8.68 -3.25
CA TYR A 204 -7.54 8.02 -2.34
C TYR A 204 -6.89 9.02 -1.37
N ALA A 205 -6.42 10.16 -1.89
CA ALA A 205 -5.83 11.21 -1.05
C ALA A 205 -6.80 11.70 0.04
N TRP A 206 -8.06 11.91 -0.33
CA TRP A 206 -9.12 12.31 0.60
C TRP A 206 -9.40 11.22 1.64
N LEU A 207 -9.58 9.98 1.21
CA LEU A 207 -9.83 8.82 2.09
C LEU A 207 -8.66 8.57 3.04
N TYR A 208 -7.44 8.63 2.52
CA TYR A 208 -6.23 8.49 3.34
C TYR A 208 -6.18 9.54 4.45
N LYS A 209 -6.53 10.79 4.15
CA LYS A 209 -6.54 11.89 5.11
C LYS A 209 -7.70 11.80 6.09
N ASN A 210 -8.90 11.53 5.60
CA ASN A 210 -10.14 11.75 6.35
C ASN A 210 -10.81 10.46 6.84
N GLY A 211 -10.57 9.30 6.21
CA GLY A 211 -11.27 8.04 6.49
C GLY A 211 -11.25 7.65 7.98
N ILE A 212 -10.16 7.89 8.68
CA ILE A 212 -10.02 7.60 10.11
C ILE A 212 -10.99 8.41 10.99
N ASN A 213 -11.44 9.56 10.52
CA ASN A 213 -12.41 10.41 11.26
C ASN A 213 -13.83 9.85 11.20
N TYR A 214 -14.06 8.89 10.31
CA TYR A 214 -15.30 8.13 10.17
C TYR A 214 -15.13 6.67 10.63
N GLY A 215 -13.96 6.31 11.18
CA GLY A 215 -13.68 4.99 11.69
C GLY A 215 -13.21 3.98 10.65
N PHE A 216 -12.76 4.43 9.47
CA PHE A 216 -12.25 3.57 8.41
C PHE A 216 -10.74 3.62 8.30
N ILE A 217 -10.13 2.44 8.13
CA ILE A 217 -8.72 2.27 7.81
C ILE A 217 -8.58 1.66 6.41
N ASN A 218 -7.51 2.00 5.68
CA ASN A 218 -7.12 1.19 4.53
C ASN A 218 -6.68 -0.18 5.05
N ARG A 219 -7.27 -1.26 4.50
CA ARG A 219 -7.14 -2.59 5.12
C ARG A 219 -5.88 -3.33 4.69
N TYR A 220 -5.50 -3.21 3.41
CA TYR A 220 -4.43 -3.98 2.81
C TYR A 220 -3.41 -3.05 2.17
N THR A 221 -2.35 -2.72 2.93
CA THR A 221 -1.21 -1.94 2.47
C THR A 221 0.00 -2.84 2.27
N GLU A 222 0.90 -2.48 1.37
CA GLU A 222 2.07 -3.29 1.00
C GLU A 222 2.94 -3.65 2.23
N ASP A 223 3.16 -2.68 3.13
CA ASP A 223 3.98 -2.84 4.35
C ASP A 223 3.34 -3.76 5.42
N LYS A 224 2.09 -4.20 5.24
CA LYS A 224 1.34 -5.04 6.18
C LYS A 224 1.07 -6.45 5.65
N PHE A 225 1.63 -6.82 4.51
CA PHE A 225 1.46 -8.15 3.94
C PHE A 225 1.80 -9.29 4.91
N ASP A 226 2.89 -9.17 5.68
CA ASP A 226 3.33 -10.20 6.62
C ASP A 226 2.30 -10.49 7.75
N TYR A 227 1.44 -9.52 8.05
CA TYR A 227 0.36 -9.66 9.03
C TYR A 227 -0.95 -10.13 8.41
N THR A 228 -1.29 -9.57 7.25
CA THR A 228 -2.59 -9.81 6.61
C THR A 228 -2.58 -11.04 5.70
N GLY A 229 -1.45 -11.36 5.09
CA GLY A 229 -1.32 -12.37 4.03
C GLY A 229 -2.01 -11.98 2.71
N ILE A 230 -2.45 -10.72 2.58
CA ILE A 230 -3.19 -10.21 1.43
C ILE A 230 -2.34 -9.15 0.71
N ASN A 231 -2.26 -9.25 -0.61
CA ASN A 231 -1.60 -8.26 -1.45
C ASN A 231 -2.25 -6.88 -1.28
N GLU A 232 -1.47 -5.84 -1.55
CA GLU A 232 -1.98 -4.48 -1.49
C GLU A 232 -3.26 -4.31 -2.33
N ASP A 233 -4.30 -3.79 -1.68
CA ASP A 233 -5.51 -3.27 -2.33
C ASP A 233 -5.93 -1.98 -1.63
N LEU A 234 -5.48 -0.85 -2.15
CA LEU A 234 -5.75 0.48 -1.60
C LEU A 234 -7.22 0.91 -1.70
N THR A 235 -8.04 0.14 -2.42
CA THR A 235 -9.48 0.40 -2.53
C THR A 235 -10.30 -0.24 -1.41
N VAL A 236 -9.71 -1.13 -0.60
CA VAL A 236 -10.41 -1.84 0.47
C VAL A 236 -10.25 -1.14 1.79
N TYR A 237 -11.38 -0.78 2.39
CA TYR A 237 -11.45 -0.09 3.68
C TYR A 237 -12.20 -0.94 4.70
N ARG A 238 -11.67 -0.97 5.92
CA ARG A 238 -12.26 -1.67 7.06
C ARG A 238 -12.78 -0.66 8.09
N PHE A 239 -14.02 -0.83 8.53
CA PHE A 239 -14.57 -0.10 9.65
C PHE A 239 -14.11 -0.72 10.97
N VAL A 240 -13.53 0.09 11.82
CA VAL A 240 -13.00 -0.28 13.16
C VAL A 240 -13.45 0.69 14.25
N GLY A 241 -14.31 1.65 13.90
CA GLY A 241 -14.70 2.76 14.78
C GLY A 241 -13.64 3.87 14.85
N THR A 242 -14.07 5.07 15.09
CA THR A 242 -13.24 6.30 14.98
C THR A 242 -12.05 6.29 15.94
N GLU A 243 -12.26 5.90 17.19
CA GLU A 243 -11.20 5.86 18.20
C GLU A 243 -10.10 4.85 17.83
N ASN A 244 -10.49 3.64 17.41
CA ASN A 244 -9.54 2.61 17.01
C ASN A 244 -8.80 3.03 15.73
N ALA A 245 -9.48 3.56 14.73
CA ALA A 245 -8.88 4.02 13.49
C ALA A 245 -7.80 5.09 13.72
N GLN A 246 -8.07 6.07 14.59
CA GLN A 246 -7.12 7.12 14.94
C GLN A 246 -5.92 6.57 15.71
N LYS A 247 -6.14 5.65 16.66
CA LYS A 247 -5.06 5.01 17.41
C LYS A 247 -4.19 4.13 16.51
N MET A 248 -4.81 3.31 15.65
CA MET A 248 -4.09 2.49 14.67
C MET A 248 -3.21 3.35 13.76
N ARG A 249 -3.74 4.47 13.25
CA ARG A 249 -2.96 5.44 12.47
C ARG A 249 -1.78 6.01 13.28
N SER A 250 -2.01 6.41 14.51
CA SER A 250 -0.96 7.01 15.35
C SER A 250 0.16 6.03 15.71
N PHE A 251 -0.14 4.74 15.81
CA PHE A 251 0.82 3.69 16.10
C PHE A 251 1.44 3.05 14.84
N GLY A 252 0.93 3.35 13.65
CA GLY A 252 1.33 2.69 12.41
C GLY A 252 0.98 1.20 12.38
N MET A 253 -0.10 0.81 13.07
CA MET A 253 -0.53 -0.59 13.21
C MET A 253 -1.63 -0.94 12.22
N CYS A 254 -1.60 -2.15 11.64
CA CYS A 254 -2.76 -2.76 11.01
C CYS A 254 -3.72 -3.34 12.06
N LEU A 255 -4.84 -3.91 11.60
CA LEU A 255 -5.88 -4.43 12.50
C LEU A 255 -5.35 -5.59 13.36
N GLU A 256 -4.57 -6.52 12.80
CA GLU A 256 -3.98 -7.65 13.51
C GLU A 256 -3.03 -7.19 14.62
N GLU A 257 -2.14 -6.24 14.30
CA GLU A 257 -1.19 -5.68 15.28
C GLU A 257 -1.94 -4.98 16.43
N TYR A 258 -2.96 -4.19 16.08
CA TYR A 258 -3.72 -3.43 17.06
C TYR A 258 -4.63 -4.30 17.94
N ALA A 259 -5.28 -5.32 17.38
CA ALA A 259 -6.07 -6.28 18.13
C ALA A 259 -5.19 -7.03 19.14
N ASN A 260 -4.01 -7.51 18.73
CA ASN A 260 -3.04 -8.13 19.62
C ASN A 260 -2.52 -7.19 20.70
N TYR A 261 -2.27 -5.92 20.36
CA TYR A 261 -1.88 -4.90 21.33
C TYR A 261 -2.97 -4.66 22.38
N LYS A 262 -4.24 -4.60 21.97
CA LYS A 262 -5.40 -4.41 22.89
C LYS A 262 -5.59 -5.61 23.81
N SER A 263 -5.48 -6.84 23.30
CA SER A 263 -5.68 -8.09 24.08
C SER A 263 -4.56 -8.36 25.09
N SER A 264 -3.39 -7.73 24.93
CA SER A 264 -2.23 -7.89 25.82
C SER A 264 -2.24 -6.93 27.03
N ARG A 265 -3.26 -6.08 27.15
CA ARG A 265 -3.39 -5.06 28.21
C ARG A 265 -4.59 -5.27 29.08
#